data_5b8331915667ed9a2fda7e39b405aea4
#
_entry.id   5b8331915667ed9a2fda7e39b405aea4
#
_cell.length_a   1.000
_cell.length_b   1.000
_cell.length_c   1.000
_cell.angle_alpha   90.00
_cell.angle_beta   90.00
_cell.angle_gamma   90.00
#
_symmetry.space_group_name_H-M   'P 1'
#
loop_
_entity.id
_entity.type
_entity.pdbx_description
1 polymer ?
#
loop_
_entity_poly.entity_id
_entity_poly.type
_entity_poly.pdbx_seq_one_letter_code
_entity_poly.pdbx_strand_id
1 'polypeptide(L)'
;MVSFGSELLGAVCGDTRLDETAALRHVAEIGARRAELRDWPSWAAPDVLAALRGRGISAAWSHQVEAAELAHAGQHVVVSTGTASGKSLAFQLPIMDALARDPRARVLYLSPTKALGHDQLRAAHELTAAVARLGDVAPSSYDGDTAPEVRRFAREHSRWLFSNPDMIHLSLLRNHPRWAVFLRGLRYIVVDECHYYRGIFGSNVAMVLRRLLRLCDRYAAPGAPPPTVIFASATTAAPGATAAELIGRDVVEVTADGSPHGARTIALWEPELRTDLQGENGAPVRRSAGAEAARMMADLVVQGARTLTFVRSRRGAELTALAAQSRLDTIAPHLRDTVASYRAGYLAEDRRVLERALADGELRGLAST
;
A
#
# COMPACT_ATOMS: atom_id res chain seq x y z
N MET A 1 16.39 -12.49 24.56
CA MET A 1 16.51 -11.04 24.31
C MET A 1 15.08 -10.51 24.29
N VAL A 2 14.73 -9.63 25.22
CA VAL A 2 13.41 -8.98 25.27
C VAL A 2 13.29 -8.14 23.99
N SER A 3 12.14 -8.17 23.32
CA SER A 3 11.94 -7.34 22.11
C SER A 3 11.75 -5.87 22.51
N PHE A 4 12.14 -4.94 21.65
CA PHE A 4 11.88 -3.51 21.87
C PHE A 4 10.37 -3.23 22.09
N GLY A 5 9.50 -3.98 21.42
CA GLY A 5 8.05 -3.90 21.64
C GLY A 5 7.63 -4.31 23.05
N SER A 6 8.22 -5.33 23.62
CA SER A 6 7.95 -5.77 25.00
C SER A 6 8.45 -4.75 26.03
N GLU A 7 9.60 -4.09 25.76
CA GLU A 7 10.11 -3.01 26.61
C GLU A 7 9.16 -1.81 26.62
N LEU A 8 8.70 -1.38 25.42
CA LEU A 8 7.72 -0.31 25.28
C LEU A 8 6.39 -0.66 25.96
N LEU A 9 5.93 -1.90 25.79
CA LEU A 9 4.71 -2.36 26.48
C LEU A 9 4.85 -2.28 27.99
N GLY A 10 5.98 -2.73 28.53
CA GLY A 10 6.29 -2.61 29.96
C GLY A 10 6.26 -1.16 30.45
N ALA A 11 6.83 -0.22 29.68
CA ALA A 11 6.84 1.18 30.01
C ALA A 11 5.42 1.83 30.01
N VAL A 12 4.53 1.38 29.12
CA VAL A 12 3.15 1.89 29.02
C VAL A 12 2.21 1.25 30.04
N CYS A 13 2.43 -0.03 30.36
CA CYS A 13 1.62 -0.76 31.35
C CYS A 13 1.99 -0.41 32.80
N GLY A 14 3.20 0.12 33.05
CA GLY A 14 3.76 0.17 34.37
C GLY A 14 4.02 -1.25 34.92
N ASP A 15 4.16 -1.37 36.23
CA ASP A 15 4.39 -2.66 36.91
C ASP A 15 3.15 -3.59 36.96
N THR A 16 2.11 -3.27 36.20
CA THR A 16 0.86 -4.05 36.17
C THR A 16 1.11 -5.36 35.43
N ARG A 17 1.46 -6.42 36.19
CA ARG A 17 1.47 -7.80 35.69
C ARG A 17 0.05 -8.21 35.29
N LEU A 18 -0.04 -9.21 34.41
CA LEU A 18 -1.30 -9.85 33.99
C LEU A 18 -2.09 -10.35 35.24
N ASP A 19 -2.89 -9.49 35.81
CA ASP A 19 -3.84 -9.77 36.88
C ASP A 19 -5.26 -9.58 36.30
N GLU A 20 -6.28 -10.19 36.87
CA GLU A 20 -7.67 -10.14 36.38
C GLU A 20 -8.23 -8.69 36.31
N THR A 21 -7.60 -7.75 37.02
CA THR A 21 -7.91 -6.32 36.98
C THR A 21 -7.09 -5.53 35.96
N ALA A 22 -6.06 -6.14 35.37
CA ALA A 22 -5.14 -5.44 34.48
C ALA A 22 -5.80 -5.05 33.16
N ALA A 23 -5.44 -3.87 32.65
CA ALA A 23 -5.91 -3.38 31.35
C ALA A 23 -5.39 -4.21 30.16
N LEU A 24 -4.26 -4.91 30.32
CA LEU A 24 -3.66 -5.78 29.33
C LEU A 24 -4.34 -7.15 29.31
N ARG A 25 -5.11 -7.44 28.28
CA ARG A 25 -5.91 -8.68 28.16
C ARG A 25 -5.17 -9.82 27.44
N HIS A 26 -4.32 -9.48 26.49
CA HIS A 26 -3.58 -10.46 25.73
C HIS A 26 -2.32 -9.84 25.13
N VAL A 27 -1.24 -10.63 25.03
CA VAL A 27 -0.01 -10.26 24.34
C VAL A 27 0.40 -11.40 23.42
N ALA A 28 0.64 -11.07 22.16
CA ALA A 28 1.23 -12.00 21.19
C ALA A 28 2.59 -11.44 20.74
N GLU A 29 3.62 -12.27 20.84
CA GLU A 29 4.95 -11.97 20.34
C GLU A 29 5.16 -12.67 19.00
N ILE A 30 5.43 -11.89 17.96
CA ILE A 30 5.78 -12.39 16.63
C ILE A 30 7.28 -12.18 16.45
N GLY A 31 8.02 -13.29 16.31
CA GLY A 31 9.47 -13.27 16.13
C GLY A 31 9.88 -12.52 14.84
N ALA A 32 11.10 -11.99 14.83
CA ALA A 32 11.69 -11.45 13.62
C ALA A 32 11.88 -12.54 12.56
N ARG A 33 11.67 -12.19 11.30
CA ARG A 33 11.90 -13.06 10.14
C ARG A 33 12.99 -12.48 9.26
N ARG A 34 13.92 -13.33 8.81
CA ARG A 34 14.95 -12.94 7.84
C ARG A 34 14.37 -12.92 6.42
N ALA A 35 15.00 -12.16 5.54
CA ALA A 35 14.67 -12.16 4.13
C ALA A 35 14.97 -13.53 3.51
N GLU A 36 14.05 -14.01 2.67
CA GLU A 36 14.27 -15.12 1.76
C GLU A 36 14.62 -14.55 0.39
N LEU A 37 15.89 -14.54 0.06
CA LEU A 37 16.41 -13.99 -1.19
C LEU A 37 16.41 -15.07 -2.27
N ARG A 38 16.16 -14.63 -3.53
CA ARG A 38 16.37 -15.43 -4.73
C ARG A 38 17.23 -14.67 -5.75
N ASP A 39 17.91 -15.41 -6.59
CA ASP A 39 18.64 -14.85 -7.70
C ASP A 39 17.69 -14.14 -8.67
N TRP A 40 18.21 -13.13 -9.35
CA TRP A 40 17.46 -12.44 -10.38
C TRP A 40 17.11 -13.39 -11.52
N PRO A 41 15.89 -13.29 -12.09
CA PRO A 41 15.52 -14.09 -13.25
C PRO A 41 16.51 -13.87 -14.40
N SER A 42 16.89 -14.97 -15.09
CA SER A 42 17.85 -14.93 -16.19
C SER A 42 17.40 -14.08 -17.40
N TRP A 43 16.10 -13.86 -17.52
CA TRP A 43 15.52 -13.01 -18.56
C TRP A 43 15.59 -11.51 -18.22
N ALA A 44 15.81 -11.14 -16.97
CA ALA A 44 15.83 -9.73 -16.56
C ALA A 44 17.03 -9.00 -17.19
N ALA A 45 16.75 -7.90 -17.88
CA ALA A 45 17.76 -7.17 -18.61
C ALA A 45 18.83 -6.55 -17.69
N PRO A 46 20.13 -6.65 -18.03
CA PRO A 46 21.22 -6.21 -17.15
C PRO A 46 21.17 -4.74 -16.73
N ASP A 47 20.73 -3.84 -17.63
CA ASP A 47 20.61 -2.42 -17.34
C ASP A 47 19.42 -2.12 -16.40
N VAL A 48 18.32 -2.88 -16.50
CA VAL A 48 17.20 -2.85 -15.54
C VAL A 48 17.68 -3.27 -14.16
N LEU A 49 18.44 -4.37 -14.08
CA LEU A 49 19.03 -4.82 -12.82
C LEU A 49 20.04 -3.83 -12.25
N ALA A 50 20.82 -3.17 -13.10
CA ALA A 50 21.74 -2.11 -12.66
C ALA A 50 20.99 -0.93 -12.06
N ALA A 51 19.88 -0.50 -12.67
CA ALA A 51 19.03 0.56 -12.13
C ALA A 51 18.42 0.19 -10.77
N LEU A 52 17.95 -1.05 -10.59
CA LEU A 52 17.43 -1.54 -9.31
C LEU A 52 18.53 -1.58 -8.23
N ARG A 53 19.73 -2.04 -8.57
CA ARG A 53 20.89 -2.02 -7.64
C ARG A 53 21.29 -0.60 -7.26
N GLY A 54 21.25 0.34 -8.20
CA GLY A 54 21.48 1.77 -7.93
C GLY A 54 20.50 2.38 -6.93
N ARG A 55 19.32 1.78 -6.77
CA ARG A 55 18.31 2.14 -5.77
C ARG A 55 18.44 1.34 -4.45
N GLY A 56 19.51 0.59 -4.26
CA GLY A 56 19.77 -0.22 -3.07
C GLY A 56 19.10 -1.59 -3.08
N ILE A 57 18.48 -2.01 -4.18
CA ILE A 57 17.87 -3.34 -4.31
C ILE A 57 18.91 -4.29 -4.89
N SER A 58 19.75 -4.85 -4.02
CA SER A 58 20.85 -5.75 -4.44
C SER A 58 20.37 -7.15 -4.82
N ALA A 59 19.28 -7.62 -4.19
CA ALA A 59 18.65 -8.91 -4.43
C ALA A 59 17.14 -8.81 -4.27
N ALA A 60 16.39 -9.70 -4.87
CA ALA A 60 14.94 -9.77 -4.74
C ALA A 60 14.52 -10.81 -3.72
N TRP A 61 13.35 -10.61 -3.11
CA TRP A 61 12.75 -11.58 -2.22
C TRP A 61 12.05 -12.69 -3.00
N SER A 62 11.91 -13.88 -2.39
CA SER A 62 11.38 -15.08 -3.04
C SER A 62 10.05 -14.84 -3.75
N HIS A 63 9.07 -14.22 -3.09
CA HIS A 63 7.76 -13.94 -3.68
C HIS A 63 7.81 -12.93 -4.84
N GLN A 64 8.77 -12.00 -4.83
CA GLN A 64 8.93 -11.03 -5.91
C GLN A 64 9.42 -11.70 -7.19
N VAL A 65 10.41 -12.57 -7.06
CA VAL A 65 10.94 -13.33 -8.19
C VAL A 65 9.90 -14.31 -8.72
N GLU A 66 9.25 -15.08 -7.84
CA GLU A 66 8.23 -16.06 -8.21
C GLU A 66 7.09 -15.40 -9.01
N ALA A 67 6.54 -14.31 -8.51
CA ALA A 67 5.47 -13.59 -9.20
C ALA A 67 5.94 -12.96 -10.51
N ALA A 68 7.16 -12.43 -10.56
CA ALA A 68 7.73 -11.88 -11.80
C ALA A 68 7.95 -12.96 -12.87
N GLU A 69 8.41 -14.15 -12.49
CA GLU A 69 8.59 -15.28 -13.39
C GLU A 69 7.25 -15.78 -13.96
N LEU A 70 6.23 -15.94 -13.11
CA LEU A 70 4.88 -16.31 -13.52
C LEU A 70 4.31 -15.29 -14.52
N ALA A 71 4.42 -14.00 -14.19
CA ALA A 71 3.93 -12.93 -15.05
C ALA A 71 4.70 -12.87 -16.38
N HIS A 72 6.02 -13.05 -16.37
CA HIS A 72 6.84 -13.09 -17.57
C HIS A 72 6.50 -14.29 -18.46
N ALA A 73 6.14 -15.43 -17.87
CA ALA A 73 5.64 -16.60 -18.57
C ALA A 73 4.21 -16.45 -19.13
N GLY A 74 3.56 -15.29 -18.92
CA GLY A 74 2.21 -15.01 -19.42
C GLY A 74 1.08 -15.51 -18.51
N GLN A 75 1.38 -15.98 -17.30
CA GLN A 75 0.38 -16.43 -16.34
C GLN A 75 -0.17 -15.24 -15.56
N HIS A 76 -1.49 -15.16 -15.41
CA HIS A 76 -2.10 -14.20 -14.49
C HIS A 76 -1.72 -14.56 -13.06
N VAL A 77 -1.30 -13.58 -12.27
CA VAL A 77 -0.78 -13.81 -10.92
C VAL A 77 -1.35 -12.82 -9.92
N VAL A 78 -1.58 -13.27 -8.70
CA VAL A 78 -1.87 -12.40 -7.56
C VAL A 78 -0.79 -12.57 -6.49
N VAL A 79 -0.17 -11.44 -6.11
CA VAL A 79 0.77 -11.38 -4.99
C VAL A 79 0.01 -10.89 -3.76
N SER A 80 -0.21 -11.77 -2.79
CA SER A 80 -0.94 -11.46 -1.56
C SER A 80 -0.04 -11.72 -0.35
N THR A 81 0.78 -10.74 -0.03
CA THR A 81 1.75 -10.76 1.08
C THR A 81 1.53 -9.57 2.01
N GLY A 82 2.24 -9.53 3.11
CA GLY A 82 2.09 -8.48 4.12
C GLY A 82 2.23 -7.06 3.56
N THR A 83 1.76 -6.06 4.31
CA THR A 83 2.00 -4.66 3.97
C THR A 83 3.50 -4.36 4.06
N ALA A 84 4.01 -3.51 3.18
CA ALA A 84 5.43 -3.17 3.06
C ALA A 84 6.35 -4.34 2.68
N SER A 85 5.82 -5.44 2.14
CA SER A 85 6.60 -6.58 1.61
C SER A 85 7.16 -6.36 0.20
N GLY A 86 7.22 -5.12 -0.29
CA GLY A 86 7.82 -4.78 -1.57
C GLY A 86 7.15 -5.40 -2.80
N LYS A 87 5.83 -5.66 -2.75
CA LYS A 87 5.04 -6.24 -3.87
C LYS A 87 5.24 -5.56 -5.21
N SER A 88 5.57 -4.26 -5.19
CA SER A 88 5.75 -3.48 -6.42
C SER A 88 6.84 -4.05 -7.34
N LEU A 89 7.91 -4.63 -6.79
CA LEU A 89 8.96 -5.20 -7.60
C LEU A 89 8.48 -6.42 -8.41
N ALA A 90 7.52 -7.17 -7.89
CA ALA A 90 6.93 -8.32 -8.58
C ALA A 90 6.31 -7.97 -9.94
N PHE A 91 5.73 -6.77 -10.07
CA PHE A 91 5.20 -6.30 -11.35
C PHE A 91 6.15 -5.32 -12.07
N GLN A 92 6.95 -4.54 -11.37
CA GLN A 92 7.87 -3.59 -11.98
C GLN A 92 8.95 -4.30 -12.81
N LEU A 93 9.48 -5.43 -12.33
CA LEU A 93 10.54 -6.15 -13.01
C LEU A 93 10.12 -6.67 -14.40
N PRO A 94 9.05 -7.45 -14.58
CA PRO A 94 8.60 -7.89 -15.90
C PRO A 94 8.11 -6.75 -16.79
N ILE A 95 7.54 -5.69 -16.20
CA ILE A 95 7.13 -4.49 -16.94
C ILE A 95 8.33 -3.78 -17.57
N MET A 96 9.36 -3.49 -16.77
CA MET A 96 10.56 -2.81 -17.25
C MET A 96 11.27 -3.63 -18.34
N ASP A 97 11.37 -4.95 -18.18
CA ASP A 97 11.94 -5.83 -19.18
C ASP A 97 11.15 -5.79 -20.50
N ALA A 98 9.82 -5.89 -20.43
CA ALA A 98 8.96 -5.81 -21.61
C ALA A 98 9.04 -4.45 -22.33
N LEU A 99 8.99 -3.35 -21.57
CA LEU A 99 9.13 -2.00 -22.13
C LEU A 99 10.50 -1.77 -22.75
N ALA A 100 11.54 -2.38 -22.21
CA ALA A 100 12.90 -2.28 -22.71
C ALA A 100 13.13 -3.10 -23.99
N ARG A 101 12.43 -4.25 -24.15
CA ARG A 101 12.58 -5.15 -25.31
C ARG A 101 11.69 -4.78 -26.50
N ASP A 102 10.48 -4.31 -26.24
CA ASP A 102 9.50 -3.99 -27.28
C ASP A 102 9.06 -2.53 -27.19
N PRO A 103 9.42 -1.65 -28.13
CA PRO A 103 8.99 -0.25 -28.14
C PRO A 103 7.48 -0.08 -28.31
N ARG A 104 6.77 -1.12 -28.74
CA ARG A 104 5.31 -1.11 -28.87
C ARG A 104 4.62 -1.56 -27.60
N ALA A 105 5.34 -2.18 -26.64
CA ALA A 105 4.76 -2.63 -25.40
C ALA A 105 4.12 -1.47 -24.63
N ARG A 106 2.94 -1.73 -24.07
CA ARG A 106 2.16 -0.81 -23.24
C ARG A 106 1.80 -1.50 -21.93
N VAL A 107 1.63 -0.70 -20.90
CA VAL A 107 1.30 -1.16 -19.57
C VAL A 107 0.18 -0.29 -19.00
N LEU A 108 -0.77 -0.92 -18.35
CA LEU A 108 -1.85 -0.25 -17.62
C LEU A 108 -1.73 -0.61 -16.14
N TYR A 109 -1.61 0.42 -15.29
CA TYR A 109 -1.65 0.28 -13.85
C TYR A 109 -2.97 0.86 -13.32
N LEU A 110 -3.69 0.06 -12.53
CA LEU A 110 -4.97 0.42 -11.93
C LEU A 110 -4.88 0.39 -10.41
N SER A 111 -5.25 1.48 -9.77
CA SER A 111 -5.35 1.60 -8.31
C SER A 111 -6.73 2.06 -7.87
N PRO A 112 -7.18 1.69 -6.65
CA PRO A 112 -8.46 2.15 -6.11
C PRO A 112 -8.44 3.63 -5.70
N THR A 113 -7.28 4.18 -5.42
CA THR A 113 -7.13 5.56 -4.98
C THR A 113 -6.11 6.32 -5.83
N LYS A 114 -6.37 7.62 -6.04
CA LYS A 114 -5.47 8.49 -6.80
C LYS A 114 -4.11 8.67 -6.09
N ALA A 115 -4.09 8.75 -4.76
CA ALA A 115 -2.87 8.91 -3.99
C ALA A 115 -1.89 7.76 -4.25
N LEU A 116 -2.38 6.51 -4.16
CA LEU A 116 -1.57 5.33 -4.45
C LEU A 116 -1.08 5.33 -5.91
N GLY A 117 -1.97 5.68 -6.85
CA GLY A 117 -1.62 5.82 -8.27
C GLY A 117 -0.48 6.82 -8.49
N HIS A 118 -0.51 7.97 -7.82
CA HIS A 118 0.52 9.00 -7.93
C HIS A 118 1.86 8.57 -7.32
N ASP A 119 1.86 7.84 -6.21
CA ASP A 119 3.09 7.31 -5.61
C ASP A 119 3.76 6.29 -6.53
N GLN A 120 3.00 5.39 -7.12
CA GLN A 120 3.51 4.43 -8.09
C GLN A 120 3.95 5.08 -9.41
N LEU A 121 3.25 6.13 -9.84
CA LEU A 121 3.66 6.94 -11.01
C LEU A 121 5.03 7.59 -10.77
N ARG A 122 5.27 8.18 -9.59
CA ARG A 122 6.57 8.74 -9.21
C ARG A 122 7.66 7.66 -9.26
N ALA A 123 7.42 6.49 -8.66
CA ALA A 123 8.35 5.38 -8.70
C ALA A 123 8.64 4.92 -10.14
N ALA A 124 7.64 4.90 -11.02
CA ALA A 124 7.81 4.55 -12.44
C ALA A 124 8.67 5.58 -13.19
N HIS A 125 8.48 6.88 -12.93
CA HIS A 125 9.35 7.92 -13.49
C HIS A 125 10.80 7.74 -13.09
N GLU A 126 11.07 7.51 -11.80
CA GLU A 126 12.42 7.28 -11.30
C GLU A 126 13.06 6.02 -11.90
N LEU A 127 12.30 4.93 -12.03
CA LEU A 127 12.78 3.68 -12.62
C LEU A 127 13.09 3.84 -14.12
N THR A 128 12.21 4.48 -14.88
CA THR A 128 12.40 4.67 -16.32
C THR A 128 13.52 5.65 -16.62
N ALA A 129 13.70 6.70 -15.81
CA ALA A 129 14.80 7.64 -15.93
C ALA A 129 16.18 7.00 -15.65
N ALA A 130 16.23 5.95 -14.84
CA ALA A 130 17.47 5.24 -14.51
C ALA A 130 17.93 4.27 -15.61
N VAL A 131 17.13 4.02 -16.66
CA VAL A 131 17.43 3.10 -17.77
C VAL A 131 17.33 3.84 -19.09
N ALA A 132 18.45 4.12 -19.74
CA ALA A 132 18.53 5.00 -20.92
C ALA A 132 17.55 4.62 -22.05
N ARG A 133 17.37 3.34 -22.33
CA ARG A 133 16.43 2.86 -23.37
C ARG A 133 14.96 2.93 -23.00
N LEU A 134 14.63 3.36 -21.77
CA LEU A 134 13.26 3.59 -21.30
C LEU A 134 12.87 5.08 -21.29
N GLY A 135 13.71 5.96 -21.83
CA GLY A 135 13.46 7.40 -21.86
C GLY A 135 12.20 7.81 -22.64
N ASP A 136 11.71 6.96 -23.56
CA ASP A 136 10.50 7.18 -24.36
C ASP A 136 9.22 6.61 -23.71
N VAL A 137 9.31 5.96 -22.54
CA VAL A 137 8.15 5.32 -21.89
C VAL A 137 7.10 6.33 -21.45
N ALA A 138 7.53 7.50 -21.00
CA ALA A 138 6.66 8.59 -20.57
C ALA A 138 5.52 8.14 -19.64
N PRO A 139 5.82 7.59 -18.43
CA PRO A 139 4.79 7.21 -17.48
C PRO A 139 3.83 8.39 -17.24
N SER A 140 2.52 8.16 -17.29
CA SER A 140 1.54 9.26 -17.23
C SER A 140 0.29 8.86 -16.46
N SER A 141 -0.28 9.80 -15.71
CA SER A 141 -1.60 9.64 -15.11
C SER A 141 -2.71 9.85 -16.14
N TYR A 142 -3.79 9.10 -15.97
CA TYR A 142 -5.01 9.24 -16.76
C TYR A 142 -6.22 9.05 -15.84
N ASP A 143 -6.61 10.12 -15.18
CA ASP A 143 -7.71 10.13 -14.21
C ASP A 143 -8.58 11.38 -14.34
N GLY A 144 -9.57 11.54 -13.45
CA GLY A 144 -10.50 12.65 -13.49
C GLY A 144 -9.87 14.02 -13.26
N ASP A 145 -8.73 14.09 -12.57
CA ASP A 145 -8.03 15.33 -12.23
C ASP A 145 -6.95 15.69 -13.27
N THR A 146 -6.63 14.74 -14.17
CA THR A 146 -5.65 14.96 -15.23
C THR A 146 -6.18 15.96 -16.26
N ALA A 147 -5.42 17.02 -16.57
CA ALA A 147 -5.79 18.02 -17.55
C ALA A 147 -6.02 17.42 -18.95
N PRO A 148 -6.93 17.98 -19.79
CA PRO A 148 -7.29 17.43 -21.09
C PRO A 148 -6.09 17.24 -22.03
N GLU A 149 -5.15 18.17 -22.04
CA GLU A 149 -3.92 18.12 -22.86
C GLU A 149 -3.02 16.96 -22.43
N VAL A 150 -2.85 16.78 -21.11
CA VAL A 150 -2.08 15.67 -20.53
C VAL A 150 -2.76 14.33 -20.81
N ARG A 151 -4.10 14.26 -20.72
CA ARG A 151 -4.85 13.05 -21.12
C ARG A 151 -4.67 12.72 -22.60
N ARG A 152 -4.65 13.71 -23.49
CA ARG A 152 -4.37 13.48 -24.91
C ARG A 152 -2.96 12.94 -25.11
N PHE A 153 -1.95 13.59 -24.53
CA PHE A 153 -0.57 13.13 -24.54
C PHE A 153 -0.44 11.69 -24.01
N ALA A 154 -1.01 11.41 -22.84
CA ALA A 154 -0.98 10.09 -22.22
C ALA A 154 -1.55 9.01 -23.14
N ARG A 155 -2.70 9.28 -23.80
CA ARG A 155 -3.30 8.32 -24.74
C ARG A 155 -2.42 8.05 -25.96
N GLU A 156 -1.75 9.07 -26.47
CA GLU A 156 -1.00 9.02 -27.75
C GLU A 156 0.42 8.51 -27.56
N HIS A 157 1.08 8.87 -26.47
CA HIS A 157 2.52 8.69 -26.27
C HIS A 157 2.88 7.80 -25.08
N SER A 158 2.10 7.79 -24.00
CA SER A 158 2.48 7.03 -22.80
C SER A 158 2.51 5.52 -23.08
N ARG A 159 3.59 4.90 -22.63
CA ARG A 159 3.76 3.45 -22.67
C ARG A 159 3.45 2.79 -21.34
N TRP A 160 3.38 3.56 -20.26
CA TRP A 160 2.98 3.10 -18.92
C TRP A 160 1.93 4.05 -18.34
N LEU A 161 0.67 3.62 -18.38
CA LEU A 161 -0.48 4.44 -18.03
C LEU A 161 -0.98 4.10 -16.62
N PHE A 162 -1.16 5.12 -15.80
CA PHE A 162 -1.70 5.01 -14.44
C PHE A 162 -3.12 5.54 -14.39
N SER A 163 -4.08 4.72 -13.96
CA SER A 163 -5.50 5.06 -14.00
C SER A 163 -6.27 4.36 -12.88
N ASN A 164 -7.59 4.40 -12.97
CA ASN A 164 -8.51 3.69 -12.10
C ASN A 164 -9.63 3.02 -12.93
N PRO A 165 -10.38 2.05 -12.36
CA PRO A 165 -11.43 1.35 -13.08
C PRO A 165 -12.51 2.25 -13.66
N ASP A 166 -12.88 3.35 -12.97
CA ASP A 166 -13.92 4.28 -13.44
C ASP A 166 -13.48 4.99 -14.73
N MET A 167 -12.23 5.45 -14.79
CA MET A 167 -11.70 6.08 -16.00
C MET A 167 -11.57 5.10 -17.16
N ILE A 168 -11.21 3.85 -16.88
CA ILE A 168 -11.23 2.81 -17.91
C ILE A 168 -12.64 2.62 -18.45
N HIS A 169 -13.64 2.54 -17.56
CA HIS A 169 -15.04 2.41 -17.98
C HIS A 169 -15.52 3.60 -18.80
N LEU A 170 -15.37 4.81 -18.27
CA LEU A 170 -15.97 6.04 -18.83
C LEU A 170 -15.22 6.55 -20.06
N SER A 171 -13.93 6.31 -20.16
CA SER A 171 -13.10 6.85 -21.25
C SER A 171 -12.59 5.78 -22.20
N LEU A 172 -11.77 4.84 -21.75
CA LEU A 172 -11.12 3.86 -22.62
C LEU A 172 -12.14 2.92 -23.27
N LEU A 173 -12.99 2.27 -22.48
CA LEU A 173 -13.96 1.29 -23.02
C LEU A 173 -14.99 1.96 -23.93
N ARG A 174 -15.44 3.16 -23.57
CA ARG A 174 -16.44 3.89 -24.35
C ARG A 174 -15.88 4.38 -25.70
N ASN A 175 -14.60 4.78 -25.72
CA ASN A 175 -13.96 5.35 -26.89
C ASN A 175 -12.82 4.44 -27.40
N HIS A 176 -12.95 3.14 -27.25
CA HIS A 176 -11.89 2.15 -27.54
C HIS A 176 -11.24 2.25 -28.93
N PRO A 177 -11.91 2.74 -30.02
CA PRO A 177 -11.23 2.90 -31.29
C PRO A 177 -10.06 3.91 -31.24
N ARG A 178 -10.18 4.95 -30.38
CA ARG A 178 -9.09 5.93 -30.14
C ARG A 178 -7.94 5.33 -29.31
N TRP A 179 -8.14 4.17 -28.70
CA TRP A 179 -7.17 3.46 -27.88
C TRP A 179 -6.61 2.21 -28.58
N ALA A 180 -6.93 2.02 -29.85
CA ALA A 180 -6.56 0.81 -30.60
C ALA A 180 -5.06 0.52 -30.57
N VAL A 181 -4.21 1.55 -30.68
CA VAL A 181 -2.73 1.40 -30.62
C VAL A 181 -2.29 0.96 -29.22
N PHE A 182 -2.84 1.59 -28.18
CA PHE A 182 -2.55 1.24 -26.78
C PHE A 182 -2.99 -0.20 -26.47
N LEU A 183 -4.22 -0.55 -26.84
CA LEU A 183 -4.79 -1.89 -26.60
C LEU A 183 -4.02 -2.98 -27.34
N ARG A 184 -3.54 -2.71 -28.57
CA ARG A 184 -2.73 -3.66 -29.36
C ARG A 184 -1.37 -3.94 -28.72
N GLY A 185 -0.77 -2.94 -28.10
CA GLY A 185 0.52 -3.06 -27.42
C GLY A 185 0.44 -3.49 -25.97
N LEU A 186 -0.74 -3.64 -25.40
CA LEU A 186 -0.91 -3.89 -23.96
C LEU A 186 -0.34 -5.27 -23.60
N ARG A 187 0.70 -5.28 -22.76
CA ARG A 187 1.41 -6.48 -22.30
C ARG A 187 1.05 -6.84 -20.86
N TYR A 188 0.96 -5.82 -20.01
CA TYR A 188 0.66 -6.01 -18.60
C TYR A 188 -0.46 -5.09 -18.15
N ILE A 189 -1.33 -5.63 -17.32
CA ILE A 189 -2.35 -4.91 -16.57
C ILE A 189 -2.08 -5.18 -15.10
N VAL A 190 -1.69 -4.15 -14.35
CA VAL A 190 -1.54 -4.24 -12.89
C VAL A 190 -2.84 -3.79 -12.25
N VAL A 191 -3.35 -4.58 -11.31
CA VAL A 191 -4.51 -4.26 -10.49
C VAL A 191 -4.04 -4.25 -9.04
N ASP A 192 -3.70 -3.06 -8.57
CA ASP A 192 -3.13 -2.89 -7.23
C ASP A 192 -4.22 -2.76 -6.17
N GLU A 193 -3.90 -3.18 -4.95
CA GLU A 193 -4.81 -3.23 -3.80
C GLU A 193 -6.16 -3.90 -4.16
N CYS A 194 -6.12 -5.02 -4.90
CA CYS A 194 -7.31 -5.65 -5.45
C CYS A 194 -8.31 -6.12 -4.39
N HIS A 195 -7.89 -6.25 -3.14
CA HIS A 195 -8.77 -6.53 -2.01
C HIS A 195 -9.81 -5.43 -1.73
N TYR A 196 -9.62 -4.23 -2.29
CA TYR A 196 -10.62 -3.14 -2.27
C TYR A 196 -11.84 -3.46 -3.14
N TYR A 197 -11.69 -4.27 -4.18
CA TYR A 197 -12.75 -4.56 -5.15
C TYR A 197 -13.64 -5.69 -4.65
N ARG A 198 -14.55 -5.35 -3.71
CA ARG A 198 -15.48 -6.28 -3.06
C ARG A 198 -16.93 -5.83 -3.21
N GLY A 199 -17.87 -6.76 -3.02
CA GLY A 199 -19.31 -6.50 -3.09
C GLY A 199 -19.72 -5.90 -4.43
N ILE A 200 -20.68 -4.99 -4.43
CA ILE A 200 -21.24 -4.36 -5.64
C ILE A 200 -20.15 -3.62 -6.43
N PHE A 201 -19.25 -2.91 -5.74
CA PHE A 201 -18.14 -2.22 -6.40
C PHE A 201 -17.20 -3.20 -7.10
N GLY A 202 -16.84 -4.30 -6.44
CA GLY A 202 -16.01 -5.36 -7.03
C GLY A 202 -16.66 -5.99 -8.26
N SER A 203 -17.98 -6.26 -8.23
CA SER A 203 -18.72 -6.77 -9.37
C SER A 203 -18.68 -5.83 -10.57
N ASN A 204 -18.81 -4.52 -10.35
CA ASN A 204 -18.67 -3.52 -11.42
C ASN A 204 -17.26 -3.50 -12.00
N VAL A 205 -16.23 -3.54 -11.15
CA VAL A 205 -14.82 -3.57 -11.59
C VAL A 205 -14.54 -4.85 -12.39
N ALA A 206 -15.09 -6.00 -11.98
CA ALA A 206 -14.98 -7.25 -12.72
C ALA A 206 -15.52 -7.11 -14.15
N MET A 207 -16.69 -6.49 -14.33
CA MET A 207 -17.24 -6.23 -15.66
C MET A 207 -16.35 -5.32 -16.50
N VAL A 208 -15.74 -4.31 -15.89
CA VAL A 208 -14.79 -3.39 -16.56
C VAL A 208 -13.56 -4.15 -17.03
N LEU A 209 -12.93 -4.95 -16.16
CA LEU A 209 -11.73 -5.73 -16.48
C LEU A 209 -12.00 -6.78 -17.57
N ARG A 210 -13.08 -7.53 -17.47
CA ARG A 210 -13.48 -8.53 -18.49
C ARG A 210 -13.75 -7.89 -19.84
N ARG A 211 -14.37 -6.71 -19.88
CA ARG A 211 -14.58 -5.95 -21.12
C ARG A 211 -13.25 -5.44 -21.68
N LEU A 212 -12.34 -4.98 -20.82
CA LEU A 212 -11.01 -4.55 -21.23
C LEU A 212 -10.26 -5.70 -21.90
N LEU A 213 -10.22 -6.88 -21.28
CA LEU A 213 -9.55 -8.06 -21.82
C LEU A 213 -10.13 -8.47 -23.19
N ARG A 214 -11.47 -8.47 -23.35
CA ARG A 214 -12.11 -8.73 -24.66
C ARG A 214 -11.71 -7.70 -25.73
N LEU A 215 -11.51 -6.44 -25.36
CA LEU A 215 -11.01 -5.45 -26.30
C LEU A 215 -9.55 -5.67 -26.64
N CYS A 216 -8.72 -6.11 -25.69
CA CYS A 216 -7.35 -6.52 -25.99
C CYS A 216 -7.33 -7.66 -27.01
N ASP A 217 -8.13 -8.69 -26.80
CA ASP A 217 -8.27 -9.82 -27.76
C ASP A 217 -8.73 -9.33 -29.13
N ARG A 218 -9.70 -8.39 -29.20
CA ARG A 218 -10.18 -7.80 -30.47
C ARG A 218 -9.09 -7.02 -31.22
N TYR A 219 -8.24 -6.29 -30.52
CA TYR A 219 -7.21 -5.45 -31.13
C TYR A 219 -5.86 -6.16 -31.27
N ALA A 220 -5.69 -7.34 -30.71
CA ALA A 220 -4.45 -8.12 -30.82
C ALA A 220 -4.05 -8.37 -32.26
N ALA A 221 -2.75 -8.31 -32.54
CA ALA A 221 -2.23 -8.79 -33.82
C ALA A 221 -2.32 -10.33 -33.87
N PRO A 222 -2.48 -10.92 -35.05
CA PRO A 222 -2.47 -12.38 -35.17
C PRO A 222 -1.25 -13.00 -34.49
N GLY A 223 -1.46 -13.98 -33.61
CA GLY A 223 -0.39 -14.67 -32.87
C GLY A 223 0.22 -13.87 -31.70
N ALA A 224 -0.23 -12.65 -31.43
CA ALA A 224 0.23 -11.90 -30.25
C ALA A 224 -0.36 -12.52 -28.95
N PRO A 225 0.45 -12.68 -27.90
CA PRO A 225 -0.06 -13.16 -26.62
C PRO A 225 -1.02 -12.14 -26.01
N PRO A 226 -2.06 -12.59 -25.27
CA PRO A 226 -2.93 -11.69 -24.52
C PRO A 226 -2.15 -10.99 -23.41
N PRO A 227 -2.64 -9.84 -22.90
CA PRO A 227 -2.01 -9.17 -21.77
C PRO A 227 -2.08 -10.03 -20.50
N THR A 228 -1.00 -10.05 -19.77
CA THR A 228 -0.93 -10.68 -18.45
C THR A 228 -1.46 -9.72 -17.39
N VAL A 229 -2.32 -10.21 -16.49
CA VAL A 229 -2.84 -9.44 -15.36
C VAL A 229 -2.06 -9.80 -14.11
N ILE A 230 -1.51 -8.79 -13.43
CA ILE A 230 -0.77 -8.92 -12.18
C ILE A 230 -1.56 -8.18 -11.10
N PHE A 231 -2.03 -8.93 -10.11
CA PHE A 231 -2.72 -8.37 -8.97
C PHE A 231 -1.77 -8.22 -7.79
N ALA A 232 -1.90 -7.12 -7.06
CA ALA A 232 -1.26 -6.95 -5.76
C ALA A 232 -2.35 -6.76 -4.69
N SER A 233 -2.18 -7.42 -3.55
CA SER A 233 -3.15 -7.43 -2.46
C SER A 233 -2.47 -7.46 -1.10
N ALA A 234 -3.12 -6.90 -0.08
CA ALA A 234 -2.84 -7.30 1.28
C ALA A 234 -3.23 -8.78 1.48
N THR A 235 -2.79 -9.36 2.59
CA THR A 235 -3.11 -10.75 2.94
C THR A 235 -4.62 -10.96 3.02
N THR A 236 -5.14 -11.91 2.22
CA THR A 236 -6.55 -12.31 2.18
C THR A 236 -6.66 -13.83 2.19
N ALA A 237 -7.83 -14.36 2.56
CA ALA A 237 -8.03 -15.80 2.73
C ALA A 237 -7.96 -16.61 1.40
N ALA A 238 -8.40 -16.04 0.29
CA ALA A 238 -8.44 -16.71 -1.02
C ALA A 238 -8.14 -15.71 -2.15
N PRO A 239 -6.89 -15.23 -2.26
CA PRO A 239 -6.55 -14.17 -3.19
C PRO A 239 -6.68 -14.62 -4.65
N GLY A 240 -6.29 -15.86 -4.97
CA GLY A 240 -6.39 -16.42 -6.31
C GLY A 240 -7.83 -16.51 -6.80
N ALA A 241 -8.73 -17.05 -5.99
CA ALA A 241 -10.14 -17.14 -6.32
C ALA A 241 -10.76 -15.75 -6.54
N THR A 242 -10.50 -14.79 -5.66
CA THR A 242 -10.99 -13.42 -5.79
C THR A 242 -10.46 -12.74 -7.06
N ALA A 243 -9.19 -12.90 -7.37
CA ALA A 243 -8.59 -12.35 -8.58
C ALA A 243 -9.16 -13.01 -9.85
N ALA A 244 -9.35 -14.33 -9.82
CA ALA A 244 -9.98 -15.07 -10.92
C ALA A 244 -11.41 -14.61 -11.19
N GLU A 245 -12.20 -14.35 -10.14
CA GLU A 245 -13.54 -13.77 -10.26
C GLU A 245 -13.52 -12.39 -10.92
N LEU A 246 -12.50 -11.56 -10.66
CA LEU A 246 -12.41 -10.24 -11.26
C LEU A 246 -12.21 -10.29 -12.78
N ILE A 247 -11.42 -11.21 -13.29
CA ILE A 247 -11.10 -11.27 -14.73
C ILE A 247 -11.78 -12.40 -15.49
N GLY A 248 -12.36 -13.39 -14.79
CA GLY A 248 -12.98 -14.57 -15.40
C GLY A 248 -11.97 -15.52 -16.06
N ARG A 249 -10.75 -15.57 -15.55
CA ARG A 249 -9.64 -16.43 -16.00
C ARG A 249 -8.88 -16.94 -14.77
N ASP A 250 -8.18 -18.06 -14.92
CA ASP A 250 -7.36 -18.61 -13.84
C ASP A 250 -6.23 -17.64 -13.43
N VAL A 251 -5.95 -17.57 -12.13
CA VAL A 251 -4.93 -16.72 -11.55
C VAL A 251 -4.12 -17.55 -10.56
N VAL A 252 -2.81 -17.57 -10.73
CA VAL A 252 -1.89 -18.22 -9.79
C VAL A 252 -1.68 -17.31 -8.59
N GLU A 253 -1.71 -17.87 -7.38
CA GLU A 253 -1.49 -17.09 -6.17
C GLU A 253 -0.07 -17.27 -5.61
N VAL A 254 0.54 -16.18 -5.21
CA VAL A 254 1.83 -16.11 -4.51
C VAL A 254 1.56 -15.48 -3.14
N THR A 255 1.55 -16.34 -2.11
CA THR A 255 1.19 -15.95 -0.73
C THR A 255 2.32 -16.12 0.28
N ALA A 256 3.36 -16.89 -0.09
CA ALA A 256 4.55 -17.07 0.73
C ALA A 256 5.36 -15.77 0.75
N ASP A 257 5.32 -15.05 1.86
CA ASP A 257 5.99 -13.76 2.00
C ASP A 257 7.48 -13.96 2.39
N GLY A 258 8.39 -13.73 1.47
CA GLY A 258 9.85 -13.79 1.69
C GLY A 258 10.47 -12.48 2.19
N SER A 259 9.68 -11.45 2.51
CA SER A 259 10.22 -10.20 3.04
C SER A 259 10.69 -10.34 4.49
N PRO A 260 11.73 -9.60 4.91
CA PRO A 260 12.13 -9.56 6.31
C PRO A 260 11.14 -8.72 7.12
N HIS A 261 10.97 -9.06 8.38
CA HIS A 261 10.31 -8.18 9.33
C HIS A 261 10.99 -8.25 10.72
N GLY A 262 10.97 -7.14 11.42
CA GLY A 262 11.37 -7.08 12.81
C GLY A 262 10.41 -7.85 13.73
N ALA A 263 10.83 -8.13 14.94
CA ALA A 263 9.94 -8.65 15.97
C ALA A 263 8.79 -7.68 16.22
N ARG A 264 7.59 -8.20 16.48
CA ARG A 264 6.38 -7.43 16.75
C ARG A 264 5.71 -7.91 18.01
N THR A 265 5.29 -6.98 18.84
CA THR A 265 4.46 -7.26 20.02
C THR A 265 3.06 -6.73 19.73
N ILE A 266 2.06 -7.58 19.82
CA ILE A 266 0.65 -7.20 19.66
C ILE A 266 0.00 -7.34 21.03
N ALA A 267 -0.58 -6.24 21.53
CA ALA A 267 -1.24 -6.19 22.82
C ALA A 267 -2.71 -5.83 22.66
N LEU A 268 -3.61 -6.60 23.27
CA LEU A 268 -5.02 -6.25 23.41
C LEU A 268 -5.21 -5.52 24.71
N TRP A 269 -5.67 -4.29 24.62
CA TRP A 269 -5.83 -3.38 25.75
C TRP A 269 -7.29 -3.07 26.02
N GLU A 270 -7.73 -3.27 27.26
CA GLU A 270 -9.05 -2.86 27.74
C GLU A 270 -8.86 -1.91 28.92
N PRO A 271 -9.26 -0.63 28.79
CA PRO A 271 -9.11 0.34 29.87
C PRO A 271 -9.73 -0.14 31.18
N GLU A 272 -9.04 0.12 32.31
CA GLU A 272 -9.51 -0.24 33.64
C GLU A 272 -10.84 0.43 33.98
N LEU A 273 -11.60 -0.22 34.88
CA LEU A 273 -12.80 0.35 35.45
C LEU A 273 -12.44 1.53 36.35
N ARG A 274 -13.18 2.62 36.22
CA ARG A 274 -13.06 3.76 37.09
C ARG A 274 -13.89 3.52 38.37
N THR A 275 -13.22 3.43 39.50
CA THR A 275 -13.84 3.22 40.79
C THR A 275 -14.44 4.53 41.36
N ASP A 276 -14.00 5.67 40.83
CA ASP A 276 -14.41 7.04 41.22
C ASP A 276 -15.65 7.55 40.45
N LEU A 277 -16.11 6.81 39.42
CA LEU A 277 -17.27 7.19 38.62
C LEU A 277 -18.23 6.01 38.45
N GLN A 278 -19.51 6.31 38.58
CA GLN A 278 -20.60 5.41 38.23
C GLN A 278 -21.40 6.01 37.06
N GLY A 279 -21.74 5.20 36.10
CA GLY A 279 -22.63 5.55 34.99
C GLY A 279 -24.10 5.54 35.43
N GLU A 280 -25.00 5.74 34.48
CA GLU A 280 -26.43 5.64 34.72
C GLU A 280 -26.78 4.27 35.31
N ASN A 281 -27.62 4.27 36.34
CA ASN A 281 -28.05 3.08 37.10
C ASN A 281 -26.90 2.30 37.80
N GLY A 282 -25.79 2.95 38.14
CA GLY A 282 -24.66 2.30 38.82
C GLY A 282 -23.78 1.44 37.92
N ALA A 283 -23.91 1.58 36.61
CA ALA A 283 -23.10 0.81 35.67
C ALA A 283 -21.60 1.16 35.81
N PRO A 284 -20.69 0.16 35.72
CA PRO A 284 -19.27 0.42 35.78
C PRO A 284 -18.80 1.24 34.58
N VAL A 285 -17.97 2.25 34.82
CA VAL A 285 -17.44 3.16 33.79
C VAL A 285 -15.96 2.86 33.54
N ARG A 286 -15.56 2.81 32.28
CA ARG A 286 -14.15 2.74 31.85
C ARG A 286 -13.70 4.08 31.29
N ARG A 287 -12.39 4.32 31.22
CA ARG A 287 -11.86 5.41 30.42
C ARG A 287 -12.30 5.23 28.97
N SER A 288 -12.60 6.33 28.29
CA SER A 288 -12.88 6.26 26.85
C SER A 288 -11.67 5.78 26.07
N ALA A 289 -11.90 5.01 25.00
CA ALA A 289 -10.82 4.53 24.15
C ALA A 289 -9.93 5.67 23.61
N GLY A 290 -10.52 6.85 23.32
CA GLY A 290 -9.77 8.02 22.87
C GLY A 290 -8.85 8.61 23.94
N ALA A 291 -9.33 8.70 25.20
CA ALA A 291 -8.52 9.17 26.32
C ALA A 291 -7.37 8.22 26.64
N GLU A 292 -7.64 6.91 26.57
CA GLU A 292 -6.62 5.89 26.80
C GLU A 292 -5.58 5.86 25.67
N ALA A 293 -6.02 5.97 24.42
CA ALA A 293 -5.13 6.07 23.26
C ALA A 293 -4.23 7.31 23.31
N ALA A 294 -4.77 8.44 23.75
CA ALA A 294 -3.98 9.68 23.94
C ALA A 294 -2.92 9.52 25.04
N ARG A 295 -3.27 8.86 26.16
CA ARG A 295 -2.32 8.54 27.24
C ARG A 295 -1.17 7.67 26.72
N MET A 296 -1.53 6.55 26.08
CA MET A 296 -0.53 5.61 25.53
C MET A 296 0.35 6.28 24.48
N MET A 297 -0.23 7.12 23.62
CA MET A 297 0.53 7.89 22.63
C MET A 297 1.58 8.77 23.29
N ALA A 298 1.22 9.52 24.33
CA ALA A 298 2.16 10.38 25.06
C ALA A 298 3.25 9.54 25.74
N ASP A 299 2.88 8.47 26.43
CA ASP A 299 3.82 7.59 27.12
C ASP A 299 4.82 6.93 26.17
N LEU A 300 4.36 6.46 24.99
CA LEU A 300 5.21 5.91 23.95
C LEU A 300 6.16 6.96 23.33
N VAL A 301 5.67 8.17 23.11
CA VAL A 301 6.49 9.29 22.61
C VAL A 301 7.62 9.64 23.59
N VAL A 302 7.34 9.61 24.90
CA VAL A 302 8.37 9.80 25.94
C VAL A 302 9.45 8.71 25.88
N GLN A 303 9.08 7.48 25.56
CA GLN A 303 10.02 6.37 25.37
C GLN A 303 10.77 6.44 24.02
N GLY A 304 10.57 7.51 23.23
CA GLY A 304 11.24 7.70 21.94
C GLY A 304 10.60 6.93 20.77
N ALA A 305 9.46 6.30 20.96
CA ALA A 305 8.76 5.58 19.91
C ALA A 305 8.06 6.53 18.93
N ARG A 306 8.15 6.25 17.62
CA ARG A 306 7.27 6.87 16.62
C ARG A 306 5.90 6.21 16.71
N THR A 307 4.87 6.99 16.98
CA THR A 307 3.55 6.48 17.33
C THR A 307 2.48 6.97 16.36
N LEU A 308 1.74 6.04 15.76
CA LEU A 308 0.52 6.33 15.00
C LEU A 308 -0.69 5.86 15.80
N THR A 309 -1.62 6.77 16.05
CA THR A 309 -2.85 6.49 16.80
C THR A 309 -4.06 6.64 15.87
N PHE A 310 -4.73 5.53 15.57
CA PHE A 310 -5.90 5.54 14.71
C PHE A 310 -7.18 5.66 15.53
N VAL A 311 -8.04 6.58 15.13
CA VAL A 311 -9.34 6.85 15.77
C VAL A 311 -10.47 6.90 14.75
N ARG A 312 -11.72 6.75 15.21
CA ARG A 312 -12.89 6.58 14.32
C ARG A 312 -13.37 7.85 13.61
N SER A 313 -12.91 9.03 14.02
CA SER A 313 -13.43 10.29 13.47
C SER A 313 -12.36 11.38 13.40
N ARG A 314 -12.55 12.31 12.45
CA ARG A 314 -11.68 13.49 12.29
C ARG A 314 -11.57 14.31 13.59
N ARG A 315 -12.71 14.57 14.26
CA ARG A 315 -12.73 15.23 15.55
C ARG A 315 -12.00 14.43 16.63
N GLY A 316 -12.14 13.08 16.59
CA GLY A 316 -11.41 12.19 17.48
C GLY A 316 -9.90 12.33 17.32
N ALA A 317 -9.38 12.44 16.09
CA ALA A 317 -7.96 12.63 15.83
C ALA A 317 -7.43 13.94 16.46
N GLU A 318 -8.15 15.05 16.29
CA GLU A 318 -7.80 16.33 16.91
C GLU A 318 -7.81 16.24 18.44
N LEU A 319 -8.89 15.71 19.02
CA LEU A 319 -9.01 15.58 20.47
C LEU A 319 -7.95 14.65 21.07
N THR A 320 -7.59 13.56 20.38
CA THR A 320 -6.54 12.63 20.81
C THR A 320 -5.16 13.32 20.80
N ALA A 321 -4.84 14.06 19.74
CA ALA A 321 -3.59 14.82 19.66
C ALA A 321 -3.51 15.88 20.77
N LEU A 322 -4.57 16.68 20.96
CA LEU A 322 -4.64 17.70 22.02
C LEU A 322 -4.51 17.09 23.43
N ALA A 323 -5.16 15.96 23.69
CA ALA A 323 -5.07 15.28 24.97
C ALA A 323 -3.67 14.69 25.22
N ALA A 324 -3.01 14.16 24.18
CA ALA A 324 -1.63 13.70 24.27
C ALA A 324 -0.66 14.87 24.51
N GLN A 325 -0.83 16.00 23.82
CA GLN A 325 -0.05 17.22 24.03
C GLN A 325 -0.21 17.74 25.48
N SER A 326 -1.45 17.80 25.99
CA SER A 326 -1.72 18.23 27.37
C SER A 326 -1.07 17.32 28.41
N ARG A 327 -1.01 16.00 28.15
CA ARG A 327 -0.28 15.08 29.01
C ARG A 327 1.23 15.30 28.92
N LEU A 328 1.76 15.52 27.71
CA LEU A 328 3.18 15.82 27.50
C LEU A 328 3.59 17.13 28.18
N ASP A 329 2.73 18.15 28.22
CA ASP A 329 2.99 19.39 28.99
C ASP A 329 3.31 19.08 30.45
N THR A 330 2.74 18.04 31.02
CA THR A 330 2.96 17.63 32.40
C THR A 330 4.20 16.74 32.58
N ILE A 331 4.40 15.77 31.69
CA ILE A 331 5.42 14.71 31.89
C ILE A 331 6.72 14.95 31.12
N ALA A 332 6.67 15.65 29.98
CA ALA A 332 7.82 15.94 29.12
C ALA A 332 7.53 17.16 28.22
N PRO A 333 7.51 18.40 28.77
CA PRO A 333 7.06 19.60 28.03
C PRO A 333 7.79 19.83 26.71
N HIS A 334 9.07 19.47 26.61
CA HIS A 334 9.90 19.59 25.41
C HIS A 334 9.46 18.70 24.24
N LEU A 335 8.58 17.71 24.49
CA LEU A 335 8.05 16.81 23.47
C LEU A 335 6.62 17.18 23.01
N ARG A 336 6.00 18.19 23.62
CA ARG A 336 4.62 18.61 23.32
C ARG A 336 4.37 18.81 21.83
N ASP A 337 5.25 19.57 21.17
CA ASP A 337 5.08 19.95 19.76
C ASP A 337 5.53 18.86 18.78
N THR A 338 5.98 17.71 19.29
CA THR A 338 6.30 16.53 18.47
C THR A 338 5.06 15.65 18.19
N VAL A 339 3.88 16.04 18.65
CA VAL A 339 2.61 15.35 18.44
C VAL A 339 1.65 16.22 17.63
N ALA A 340 1.02 15.66 16.62
CA ALA A 340 0.06 16.36 15.78
C ALA A 340 -1.16 15.50 15.43
N SER A 341 -2.21 16.10 14.87
CA SER A 341 -3.31 15.40 14.23
C SER A 341 -3.12 15.35 12.71
N TYR A 342 -3.64 14.31 12.09
CA TYR A 342 -3.65 14.13 10.63
C TYR A 342 -5.04 13.68 10.18
N ARG A 343 -5.67 14.41 9.28
CA ARG A 343 -7.02 14.08 8.82
C ARG A 343 -7.32 14.54 7.39
N ALA A 344 -8.27 13.90 6.76
CA ALA A 344 -8.67 14.15 5.38
C ALA A 344 -9.20 15.58 5.10
N GLY A 345 -9.48 16.40 6.11
CA GLY A 345 -9.92 17.79 5.95
C GLY A 345 -8.78 18.81 5.78
N TYR A 346 -7.54 18.39 5.94
CA TYR A 346 -6.39 19.28 5.72
C TYR A 346 -6.08 19.42 4.23
N LEU A 347 -5.49 20.55 3.84
CA LEU A 347 -5.00 20.74 2.48
C LEU A 347 -3.94 19.67 2.14
N ALA A 348 -3.83 19.34 0.88
CA ALA A 348 -2.85 18.33 0.44
C ALA A 348 -1.40 18.73 0.79
N GLU A 349 -1.10 20.02 0.77
CA GLU A 349 0.20 20.57 1.14
C GLU A 349 0.50 20.39 2.63
N ASP A 350 -0.47 20.71 3.51
CA ASP A 350 -0.32 20.54 4.96
C ASP A 350 -0.10 19.08 5.33
N ARG A 351 -0.82 18.17 4.68
CA ARG A 351 -0.64 16.73 4.89
C ARG A 351 0.77 16.27 4.54
N ARG A 352 1.32 16.74 3.40
CA ARG A 352 2.69 16.43 2.99
C ARG A 352 3.75 16.99 3.94
N VAL A 353 3.47 18.14 4.57
CA VAL A 353 4.36 18.70 5.60
C VAL A 353 4.39 17.76 6.81
N LEU A 354 3.23 17.35 7.33
CA LEU A 354 3.12 16.42 8.46
C LEU A 354 3.76 15.05 8.16
N GLU A 355 3.54 14.53 6.94
CA GLU A 355 4.15 13.26 6.49
C GLU A 355 5.67 13.34 6.48
N ARG A 356 6.25 14.44 5.98
CA ARG A 356 7.69 14.69 5.99
C ARG A 356 8.22 14.83 7.41
N ALA A 357 7.59 15.67 8.24
CA ALA A 357 7.99 15.87 9.63
C ALA A 357 7.99 14.55 10.43
N LEU A 358 7.04 13.65 10.15
CA LEU A 358 7.03 12.31 10.75
C LEU A 358 8.17 11.43 10.21
N ALA A 359 8.44 11.48 8.90
CA ALA A 359 9.52 10.71 8.28
C ALA A 359 10.90 11.17 8.78
N ASP A 360 11.10 12.48 8.91
CA ASP A 360 12.34 13.09 9.36
C ASP A 360 12.55 13.00 10.89
N GLY A 361 11.49 12.63 11.64
CA GLY A 361 11.53 12.44 13.10
C GLY A 361 11.33 13.73 13.89
N GLU A 362 10.96 14.83 13.24
CA GLU A 362 10.49 16.06 13.88
C GLU A 362 9.18 15.82 14.64
N LEU A 363 8.24 15.09 14.00
CA LEU A 363 7.09 14.53 14.69
C LEU A 363 7.38 13.10 15.16
N ARG A 364 6.95 12.79 16.37
CA ARG A 364 7.03 11.45 16.99
C ARG A 364 5.67 10.81 17.17
N GLY A 365 4.63 11.60 17.24
CA GLY A 365 3.26 11.14 17.44
C GLY A 365 2.29 11.74 16.42
N LEU A 366 1.44 10.90 15.80
CA LEU A 366 0.42 11.36 14.86
C LEU A 366 -0.90 10.65 15.14
N ALA A 367 -1.95 11.42 15.47
CA ALA A 367 -3.31 10.90 15.60
C ALA A 367 -4.04 11.03 14.27
N SER A 368 -4.61 9.92 13.74
CA SER A 368 -5.24 9.86 12.43
C SER A 368 -6.55 9.08 12.41
N THR A 369 -7.25 9.12 11.27
CA THR A 369 -8.49 8.38 11.03
C THR A 369 -8.30 7.27 10.01
#